data_28b3af5311930d37106c23f55187ced6
#
_entry.id   28b3af5311930d37106c23f55187ced6
#
_cell.length_a   1.000
_cell.length_b   1.000
_cell.length_c   1.000
_cell.angle_alpha   90.00
_cell.angle_beta   90.00
_cell.angle_gamma   90.00
#
_symmetry.space_group_name_H-M   'P 1'
#
loop_
_entity.id
_entity.type
_entity.pdbx_description
1 polymer ?
#
loop_
_entity_poly.entity_id
_entity_poly.type
_entity_poly.pdbx_seq_one_letter_code
_entity_poly.pdbx_strand_id
1 'polypeptide(L)'
;MTEKEEMPFPSSEEDQARFVKDSALYKEFLAERAEILKHKWIESEKAGTDIGFEKALLDWIVKHRSNWRDKRIKENRAETKAVS
;
A
#
# COMPACT_ATOMS: atom_id res chain seq x y z
N MET A 1 31.72 -14.23 -5.98
CA MET A 1 30.32 -14.49 -5.76
C MET A 1 29.52 -14.21 -6.98
N THR A 2 28.70 -15.11 -7.29
CA THR A 2 27.96 -15.04 -8.55
C THR A 2 26.46 -14.93 -8.33
N GLU A 3 26.05 -14.81 -7.11
CA GLU A 3 24.63 -14.77 -6.80
C GLU A 3 23.93 -13.61 -7.49
N LYS A 4 24.64 -12.50 -7.61
CA LYS A 4 24.05 -11.33 -8.21
C LYS A 4 23.62 -11.57 -9.65
N GLU A 5 24.39 -12.36 -10.34
CA GLU A 5 24.13 -12.58 -11.75
C GLU A 5 22.92 -13.45 -11.97
N GLU A 6 22.52 -14.18 -10.95
CA GLU A 6 21.39 -15.09 -11.10
C GLU A 6 20.11 -14.51 -10.55
N MET A 7 20.16 -13.29 -10.07
CA MET A 7 18.95 -12.68 -9.55
C MET A 7 18.00 -12.33 -10.69
N PRO A 8 16.73 -12.70 -10.56
CA PRO A 8 15.74 -12.35 -11.57
C PRO A 8 15.33 -10.89 -11.55
N PHE A 9 15.77 -10.15 -10.54
CA PHE A 9 15.36 -8.76 -10.38
C PHE A 9 16.44 -7.82 -10.89
N PRO A 10 16.07 -6.58 -11.20
CA PRO A 10 17.05 -5.59 -11.62
C PRO A 10 18.13 -5.45 -10.56
N SER A 11 19.36 -5.25 -11.01
CA SER A 11 20.50 -5.19 -10.09
C SER A 11 20.81 -3.79 -9.61
N SER A 12 20.44 -2.76 -10.38
CA SER A 12 20.73 -1.39 -9.97
C SER A 12 19.56 -0.83 -9.17
N GLU A 13 19.88 0.12 -8.31
CA GLU A 13 18.86 0.79 -7.53
C GLU A 13 17.85 1.49 -8.41
N GLU A 14 18.33 2.10 -9.47
CA GLU A 14 17.47 2.80 -10.40
C GLU A 14 16.48 1.87 -11.07
N ASP A 15 16.97 0.73 -11.52
CA ASP A 15 16.13 -0.26 -12.17
C ASP A 15 15.12 -0.85 -11.20
N GLN A 16 15.55 -1.07 -9.97
CA GLN A 16 14.66 -1.60 -8.95
C GLN A 16 13.55 -0.60 -8.63
N ALA A 17 13.89 0.65 -8.53
CA ALA A 17 12.91 1.69 -8.26
C ALA A 17 11.89 1.79 -9.39
N ARG A 18 12.36 1.69 -10.62
CA ARG A 18 11.48 1.76 -11.76
C ARG A 18 10.56 0.57 -11.82
N PHE A 19 11.11 -0.61 -11.60
CA PHE A 19 10.33 -1.84 -11.57
C PHE A 19 9.22 -1.77 -10.52
N VAL A 20 9.57 -1.33 -9.32
CA VAL A 20 8.61 -1.23 -8.24
C VAL A 20 7.55 -0.17 -8.54
N LYS A 21 7.97 0.95 -9.09
CA LYS A 21 7.06 2.05 -9.41
C LYS A 21 5.96 1.62 -10.38
N ASP A 22 6.32 0.78 -11.33
CA ASP A 22 5.36 0.36 -12.35
C ASP A 22 4.51 -0.82 -11.91
N SER A 23 4.82 -1.38 -10.75
CA SER A 23 4.11 -2.55 -10.26
C SER A 23 2.73 -2.17 -9.73
N ALA A 24 1.73 -2.95 -10.09
CA ALA A 24 0.39 -2.77 -9.57
C ALA A 24 0.37 -2.98 -8.05
N LEU A 25 1.18 -3.92 -7.58
CA LEU A 25 1.29 -4.16 -6.14
C LEU A 25 1.84 -2.95 -5.41
N TYR A 26 2.81 -2.28 -6.01
CA TYR A 26 3.38 -1.10 -5.38
C TYR A 26 2.35 0.03 -5.29
N LYS A 27 1.57 0.20 -6.35
CA LYS A 27 0.53 1.22 -6.36
C LYS A 27 -0.53 0.92 -5.30
N GLU A 28 -0.88 -0.35 -5.14
CA GLU A 28 -1.81 -0.74 -4.10
C GLU A 28 -1.22 -0.51 -2.72
N PHE A 29 0.07 -0.80 -2.57
CA PHE A 29 0.75 -0.55 -1.32
C PHE A 29 0.73 0.92 -0.95
N LEU A 30 0.98 1.79 -1.92
CA LEU A 30 0.96 3.23 -1.67
C LEU A 30 -0.43 3.71 -1.28
N ALA A 31 -1.46 3.19 -1.94
CA ALA A 31 -2.82 3.56 -1.61
C ALA A 31 -3.18 3.12 -0.20
N GLU A 32 -2.80 1.91 0.16
CA GLU A 32 -3.04 1.38 1.48
C GLU A 32 -2.29 2.18 2.55
N ARG A 33 -1.03 2.50 2.25
CA ARG A 33 -0.22 3.28 3.17
C ARG A 33 -0.82 4.66 3.42
N ALA A 34 -1.36 5.26 2.39
CA ALA A 34 -2.00 6.57 2.53
C ALA A 34 -3.21 6.49 3.47
N GLU A 35 -3.97 5.40 3.37
CA GLU A 35 -5.12 5.21 4.25
C GLU A 35 -4.68 5.00 5.69
N ILE A 36 -3.60 4.25 5.89
CA ILE A 36 -3.08 4.02 7.23
C ILE A 36 -2.59 5.33 7.85
N LEU A 37 -1.91 6.15 7.07
CA LEU A 37 -1.43 7.44 7.56
C LEU A 37 -2.59 8.36 7.92
N LYS A 38 -3.64 8.33 7.13
CA LYS A 38 -4.83 9.10 7.42
C LYS A 38 -5.47 8.64 8.73
N HIS A 39 -5.55 7.33 8.91
CA HIS A 39 -6.08 6.76 10.14
C HIS A 39 -5.23 7.15 11.34
N LYS A 40 -3.91 7.12 11.16
CA LYS A 40 -2.99 7.54 12.20
C LYS A 40 -3.26 8.98 12.63
N TRP A 41 -3.47 9.86 11.67
CA TRP A 41 -3.78 11.25 11.93
C TRP A 41 -5.03 11.40 12.77
N ILE A 42 -6.09 10.75 12.34
CA ILE A 42 -7.39 10.85 13.01
C ILE A 42 -7.31 10.32 14.43
N GLU A 43 -6.70 9.15 14.60
CA GLU A 43 -6.63 8.54 15.93
C GLU A 43 -5.67 9.28 16.83
N SER A 44 -4.62 9.86 16.28
CA SER A 44 -3.70 10.67 17.07
C SER A 44 -4.38 11.92 17.59
N GLU A 45 -5.22 12.54 16.78
CA GLU A 45 -5.97 13.70 17.22
C GLU A 45 -6.92 13.36 18.36
N LYS A 46 -7.60 12.22 18.24
CA LYS A 46 -8.50 11.78 19.28
C LYS A 46 -7.76 11.48 20.59
N ALA A 47 -6.57 10.93 20.48
CA ALA A 47 -5.78 10.56 21.65
C ALA A 47 -5.04 11.76 22.26
N GLY A 48 -4.90 12.84 21.49
CA GLY A 48 -4.15 13.99 21.95
C GLY A 48 -2.64 13.78 21.89
N THR A 49 -2.19 12.74 21.22
CA THR A 49 -0.78 12.45 21.08
C THR A 49 -0.57 11.56 19.86
N ASP A 50 0.65 11.55 19.31
CA ASP A 50 0.97 10.72 18.17
C ASP A 50 0.97 9.25 18.60
N ILE A 51 0.07 8.46 18.01
CA ILE A 51 -0.03 7.04 18.38
C ILE A 51 1.03 6.19 17.70
N GLY A 52 1.69 6.72 16.65
CA GLY A 52 2.70 5.99 15.93
C GLY A 52 2.15 5.18 14.77
N PHE A 53 3.00 4.95 13.78
CA PHE A 53 2.58 4.25 12.57
C PHE A 53 2.23 2.80 12.84
N GLU A 54 3.00 2.14 13.68
CA GLU A 54 2.81 0.72 13.94
C GLU A 54 1.44 0.45 14.56
N LYS A 55 1.09 1.24 15.55
CA LYS A 55 -0.21 1.08 16.19
C LYS A 55 -1.34 1.40 15.23
N ALA A 56 -1.16 2.45 14.42
CA ALA A 56 -2.15 2.83 13.44
C ALA A 56 -2.32 1.74 12.39
N LEU A 57 -1.21 1.13 11.98
CA LEU A 57 -1.25 0.05 11.01
C LEU A 57 -2.03 -1.14 11.52
N LEU A 58 -1.74 -1.59 12.73
CA LEU A 58 -2.45 -2.71 13.31
C LEU A 58 -3.93 -2.43 13.49
N ASP A 59 -4.23 -1.25 13.98
CA ASP A 59 -5.61 -0.85 14.19
C ASP A 59 -6.37 -0.77 12.88
N TRP A 60 -5.74 -0.22 11.85
CA TRP A 60 -6.37 -0.09 10.55
C TRP A 60 -6.62 -1.47 9.92
N ILE A 61 -5.64 -2.36 10.03
CA ILE A 61 -5.79 -3.71 9.49
C ILE A 61 -6.99 -4.41 10.12
N VAL A 62 -7.11 -4.31 11.42
CA VAL A 62 -8.18 -4.99 12.13
C VAL A 62 -9.54 -4.38 11.84
N LYS A 63 -9.61 -3.05 11.77
CA LYS A 63 -10.91 -2.37 11.71
C LYS A 63 -11.36 -1.98 10.33
N HIS A 64 -10.42 -1.66 9.44
CA HIS A 64 -10.80 -1.00 8.19
C HIS A 64 -10.33 -1.68 6.92
N ARG A 65 -9.30 -2.48 7.00
CA ARG A 65 -8.68 -3.02 5.80
C ARG A 65 -9.63 -3.83 4.94
N SER A 66 -10.43 -4.66 5.57
CA SER A 66 -11.35 -5.53 4.84
C SER A 66 -12.35 -4.72 4.02
N ASN A 67 -12.97 -3.74 4.65
CA ASN A 67 -13.93 -2.88 3.96
C ASN A 67 -13.28 -2.09 2.85
N TRP A 68 -12.08 -1.59 3.12
CA TRP A 68 -11.36 -0.80 2.15
C TRP A 68 -11.01 -1.62 0.91
N ARG A 69 -10.55 -2.83 1.12
CA ARG A 69 -10.20 -3.70 -0.01
C ARG A 69 -11.42 -4.11 -0.80
N ASP A 70 -12.51 -4.41 -0.13
CA ASP A 70 -13.76 -4.71 -0.82
C ASP A 70 -14.22 -3.56 -1.70
N LYS A 71 -14.13 -2.37 -1.17
CA LYS A 71 -14.51 -1.18 -1.92
C LYS A 71 -13.63 -1.00 -3.15
N ARG A 72 -12.32 -1.18 -2.99
CA ARG A 72 -11.40 -1.04 -4.10
C ARG A 72 -11.65 -2.09 -5.18
N ILE A 73 -11.94 -3.30 -4.78
CA ILE A 73 -12.25 -4.36 -5.75
C ILE A 73 -13.48 -3.99 -6.54
N LYS A 74 -14.51 -3.48 -5.88
CA LYS A 74 -15.72 -3.06 -6.56
C LYS A 74 -15.46 -1.91 -7.51
N GLU A 75 -14.67 -0.95 -7.10
CA GLU A 75 -14.32 0.18 -7.95
C GLU A 75 -13.54 -0.26 -9.17
N ASN A 76 -12.60 -1.17 -8.98
CA ASN A 76 -11.82 -1.68 -10.09
C ASN A 76 -12.68 -2.46 -11.08
N ARG A 77 -13.64 -3.21 -10.56
CA ARG A 77 -14.58 -3.94 -11.42
C ARG A 77 -15.42 -2.99 -12.24
N ALA A 78 -15.90 -1.93 -11.59
CA ALA A 78 -16.71 -0.95 -12.28
C ALA A 78 -15.93 -0.29 -13.40
N GLU A 79 -14.67 0.03 -13.13
CA GLU A 79 -13.81 0.62 -14.15
C GLU A 79 -13.58 -0.33 -15.31
N THR A 80 -13.36 -1.59 -15.01
CA THR A 80 -13.15 -2.59 -16.04
C THR A 80 -14.39 -2.74 -16.90
N LYS A 81 -15.55 -2.75 -16.30
CA LYS A 81 -16.80 -2.83 -17.02
C LYS A 81 -17.02 -1.61 -17.91
N ALA A 82 -16.68 -0.46 -17.38
CA ALA A 82 -16.88 0.77 -18.15
C ALA A 82 -16.00 0.81 -19.37
N VAL A 83 -14.83 0.22 -19.30
CA VAL A 83 -13.88 0.21 -20.40
C VAL A 83 -14.28 -0.82 -21.45
N SER A 84 -14.81 -1.94 -21.04
CA SER A 84 -15.21 -2.97 -22.00
C SER A 84 -16.61 -2.75 -22.48
#